data_88701130d0394893960afd1bfc9b17a6
#
_entry.id   88701130d0394893960afd1bfc9b17a6
#
_cell.length_a   1.000
_cell.length_b   1.000
_cell.length_c   1.000
_cell.angle_alpha   90.00
_cell.angle_beta   90.00
_cell.angle_gamma   90.00
#
_symmetry.space_group_name_H-M   'P 1'
#
loop_
_entity.id
_entity.type
_entity.pdbx_description
1 polymer ?
#
loop_
_entity_poly.entity_id
_entity_poly.type
_entity_poly.pdbx_seq_one_letter_code
_entity_poly.pdbx_strand_id
1 'polypeptide(L)'
;MSYIGIKGAERLDKSNSSLCLLEAHAKAVHMLGNGADMHSIKLTTGWETGVDGKWRYEVADPFHTTTEIEDHIKKHFGEPINIRHCMHDIALLTAYPAFERLRLFALYSPTRGFAGYFDPGSYGMLVCMGTATSAFEYQTEGVLLHEVQHLIQEEEDFARGGSSKDRRYHRLAGEVEARNICIRHFLTTEQHREKLYSDTQDVPDKRQFVLFQ
;
A
#
# COMPACT_ATOMS: atom_id res chain seq x y z
N MET A 1 3.90 2.20 5.57
CA MET A 1 4.66 1.49 4.50
C MET A 1 3.76 1.25 3.32
N SER A 2 4.32 1.17 2.10
CA SER A 2 3.57 0.78 0.89
C SER A 2 4.47 -0.02 -0.04
N TYR A 3 3.90 -0.90 -0.86
CA TYR A 3 4.63 -1.64 -1.87
C TYR A 3 4.48 -0.96 -3.22
N ILE A 4 5.59 -0.51 -3.78
CA ILE A 4 5.65 0.02 -5.15
C ILE A 4 6.15 -1.06 -6.12
N GLY A 5 5.82 -0.90 -7.39
CA GLY A 5 6.34 -1.73 -8.47
C GLY A 5 7.38 -1.01 -9.32
N ILE A 6 7.60 -1.56 -10.50
CA ILE A 6 8.62 -1.07 -11.42
C ILE A 6 8.29 0.33 -11.94
N LYS A 7 7.02 0.63 -12.24
CA LYS A 7 6.61 1.95 -12.74
C LYS A 7 6.85 3.05 -11.71
N GLY A 8 6.57 2.78 -10.41
CA GLY A 8 6.86 3.69 -9.32
C GLY A 8 8.36 3.89 -9.12
N ALA A 9 9.15 2.81 -9.15
CA ALA A 9 10.60 2.85 -9.02
C ALA A 9 11.26 3.66 -10.14
N GLU A 10 10.81 3.52 -11.40
CA GLU A 10 11.29 4.32 -12.53
C GLU A 10 11.13 5.82 -12.31
N ARG A 11 9.98 6.23 -11.77
CA ARG A 11 9.70 7.64 -11.52
C ARG A 11 10.54 8.19 -10.36
N LEU A 12 10.74 7.38 -9.32
CA LEU A 12 11.62 7.73 -8.20
C LEU A 12 13.08 7.87 -8.63
N ASP A 13 13.61 6.93 -9.40
CA ASP A 13 14.99 7.00 -9.91
C ASP A 13 15.19 8.20 -10.85
N LYS A 14 14.19 8.56 -11.66
CA LYS A 14 14.23 9.77 -12.50
C LYS A 14 14.23 11.05 -11.65
N SER A 15 13.55 11.06 -10.51
CA SER A 15 13.50 12.22 -9.60
C SER A 15 14.74 12.32 -8.71
N ASN A 16 15.35 11.19 -8.38
CA ASN A 16 16.52 11.07 -7.53
C ASN A 16 17.42 9.92 -7.98
N SER A 17 18.40 10.22 -8.84
CA SER A 17 19.33 9.24 -9.41
C SER A 17 20.21 8.49 -8.40
N SER A 18 20.24 8.92 -7.14
CA SER A 18 20.98 8.22 -6.08
C SER A 18 20.21 7.01 -5.50
N LEU A 19 18.92 6.84 -5.82
CA LEU A 19 18.12 5.73 -5.30
C LEU A 19 18.50 4.39 -5.93
N CYS A 20 18.79 4.37 -7.23
CA CYS A 20 19.20 3.17 -8.00
C CYS A 20 18.26 1.96 -7.85
N LEU A 21 16.94 2.22 -7.76
CA LEU A 21 15.94 1.16 -7.54
C LEU A 21 15.86 0.19 -8.71
N LEU A 22 15.98 0.68 -9.95
CA LEU A 22 15.96 -0.14 -11.15
C LEU A 22 17.24 -0.99 -11.29
N GLU A 23 18.39 -0.45 -10.89
CA GLU A 23 19.63 -1.23 -10.86
C GLU A 23 19.52 -2.38 -9.84
N ALA A 24 19.00 -2.07 -8.66
CA ALA A 24 18.71 -3.06 -7.62
C ALA A 24 17.69 -4.12 -8.10
N HIS A 25 16.66 -3.71 -8.86
CA HIS A 25 15.71 -4.62 -9.49
C HIS A 25 16.38 -5.54 -10.52
N ALA A 26 17.20 -4.99 -11.42
CA ALA A 26 17.94 -5.80 -12.41
C ALA A 26 18.82 -6.85 -11.73
N LYS A 27 19.47 -6.47 -10.62
CA LYS A 27 20.23 -7.40 -9.77
C LYS A 27 19.35 -8.48 -9.17
N ALA A 28 18.15 -8.12 -8.66
CA ALA A 28 17.19 -9.08 -8.10
C ALA A 28 16.75 -10.12 -9.14
N VAL A 29 16.42 -9.68 -10.36
CA VAL A 29 16.06 -10.57 -11.48
C VAL A 29 17.21 -11.50 -11.84
N HIS A 30 18.43 -10.98 -11.91
CA HIS A 30 19.62 -11.80 -12.18
C HIS A 30 19.86 -12.84 -11.08
N MET A 31 19.74 -12.47 -9.81
CA MET A 31 19.88 -13.40 -8.68
C MET A 31 18.83 -14.51 -8.73
N LEU A 32 17.56 -14.16 -9.02
CA LEU A 32 16.48 -15.15 -9.15
C LEU A 32 16.76 -16.12 -10.30
N GLY A 33 17.20 -15.61 -11.46
CA GLY A 33 17.57 -16.42 -12.63
C GLY A 33 18.74 -17.40 -12.36
N ASN A 34 19.59 -17.10 -11.40
CA ASN A 34 20.68 -17.95 -10.93
C ASN A 34 20.31 -18.86 -9.75
N GLY A 35 19.02 -18.92 -9.38
CA GLY A 35 18.53 -19.82 -8.35
C GLY A 35 18.71 -19.35 -6.90
N ALA A 36 18.97 -18.04 -6.68
CA ALA A 36 18.97 -17.49 -5.33
C ALA A 36 17.55 -17.52 -4.75
N ASP A 37 17.44 -17.78 -3.45
CA ASP A 37 16.18 -17.74 -2.73
C ASP A 37 15.70 -16.29 -2.52
N MET A 38 14.40 -16.11 -2.35
CA MET A 38 13.78 -14.79 -2.25
C MET A 38 14.27 -13.99 -1.04
N HIS A 39 14.60 -14.66 0.06
CA HIS A 39 15.11 -13.98 1.26
C HIS A 39 16.49 -13.34 0.99
N SER A 40 17.41 -14.10 0.36
CA SER A 40 18.72 -13.58 -0.07
C SER A 40 18.59 -12.42 -1.07
N ILE A 41 17.62 -12.50 -1.98
CA ILE A 41 17.33 -11.44 -2.96
C ILE A 41 16.87 -10.19 -2.23
N LYS A 42 15.88 -10.28 -1.35
CA LYS A 42 15.37 -9.14 -0.59
C LYS A 42 16.44 -8.48 0.25
N LEU A 43 17.20 -9.25 1.03
CA LEU A 43 18.29 -8.72 1.85
C LEU A 43 19.32 -7.93 1.04
N THR A 44 19.57 -8.37 -0.21
CA THR A 44 20.61 -7.79 -1.07
C THR A 44 20.12 -6.59 -1.86
N THR A 45 18.83 -6.58 -2.26
CA THR A 45 18.30 -5.64 -3.26
C THR A 45 17.12 -4.81 -2.75
N GLY A 46 16.44 -5.23 -1.68
CA GLY A 46 15.18 -4.68 -1.21
C GLY A 46 13.95 -5.16 -2.00
N TRP A 47 14.15 -5.85 -3.12
CA TRP A 47 13.07 -6.33 -3.98
C TRP A 47 12.64 -7.76 -3.63
N GLU A 48 11.35 -8.02 -3.77
CA GLU A 48 10.74 -9.35 -3.62
C GLU A 48 9.54 -9.51 -4.55
N THR A 49 9.07 -10.73 -4.78
CA THR A 49 7.89 -10.99 -5.61
C THR A 49 6.65 -11.25 -4.75
N GLY A 50 5.50 -10.73 -5.17
CA GLY A 50 4.21 -11.12 -4.60
C GLY A 50 3.68 -12.43 -5.18
N VAL A 51 2.53 -12.89 -4.69
CA VAL A 51 1.86 -14.12 -5.12
C VAL A 51 1.48 -14.12 -6.62
N ASP A 52 1.33 -12.94 -7.20
CA ASP A 52 1.06 -12.71 -8.63
C ASP A 52 2.33 -12.74 -9.51
N GLY A 53 3.49 -13.00 -8.90
CA GLY A 53 4.79 -13.05 -9.57
C GLY A 53 5.40 -11.69 -9.92
N LYS A 54 4.74 -10.59 -9.58
CA LYS A 54 5.24 -9.24 -9.86
C LYS A 54 6.17 -8.75 -8.75
N TRP A 55 7.15 -7.93 -9.14
CA TRP A 55 8.15 -7.38 -8.23
C TRP A 55 7.61 -6.23 -7.42
N ARG A 56 8.01 -6.18 -6.15
CA ARG A 56 7.64 -5.16 -5.16
C ARG A 56 8.88 -4.65 -4.43
N TYR A 57 8.87 -3.37 -4.17
CA TYR A 57 9.82 -2.69 -3.32
C TYR A 57 9.06 -1.95 -2.22
N GLU A 58 9.50 -2.07 -0.99
CA GLU A 58 8.84 -1.46 0.14
C GLU A 58 9.36 -0.04 0.38
N VAL A 59 8.46 0.95 0.38
CA VAL A 59 8.76 2.36 0.68
C VAL A 59 8.20 2.76 2.04
N ALA A 60 8.80 3.79 2.64
CA ALA A 60 8.38 4.32 3.93
C ALA A 60 6.92 4.79 3.90
N ASP A 61 6.28 4.80 5.08
CA ASP A 61 4.95 5.34 5.25
C ASP A 61 4.96 6.86 5.00
N PRO A 62 4.14 7.35 4.07
CA PRO A 62 4.11 8.77 3.76
C PRO A 62 3.10 9.56 4.60
N PHE A 63 2.25 8.90 5.39
CA PHE A 63 1.13 9.56 6.04
C PHE A 63 1.48 10.17 7.40
N HIS A 64 0.78 11.23 7.74
CA HIS A 64 0.70 11.76 9.09
C HIS A 64 -0.04 10.79 10.03
N THR A 65 0.12 10.97 11.32
CA THR A 65 -0.60 10.16 12.31
C THR A 65 -2.11 10.32 12.19
N THR A 66 -2.87 9.31 12.63
CA THR A 66 -4.33 9.35 12.65
C THR A 66 -4.87 10.66 13.24
N THR A 67 -4.31 11.13 14.36
CA THR A 67 -4.77 12.37 15.02
C THR A 67 -4.58 13.60 14.13
N GLU A 68 -3.40 13.74 13.49
CA GLU A 68 -3.11 14.87 12.60
C GLU A 68 -4.01 14.87 11.37
N ILE A 69 -4.24 13.68 10.77
CA ILE A 69 -5.12 13.51 9.63
C ILE A 69 -6.56 13.89 10.00
N GLU A 70 -7.07 13.36 11.11
CA GLU A 70 -8.44 13.65 11.55
C GLU A 70 -8.65 15.12 11.93
N ASP A 71 -7.67 15.77 12.53
CA ASP A 71 -7.73 17.20 12.83
C ASP A 71 -7.73 18.04 11.56
N HIS A 72 -6.99 17.63 10.53
CA HIS A 72 -7.05 18.28 9.22
C HIS A 72 -8.43 18.11 8.58
N ILE A 73 -8.97 16.89 8.58
CA ILE A 73 -10.29 16.57 8.02
C ILE A 73 -11.40 17.36 8.74
N LYS A 74 -11.37 17.45 10.08
CA LYS A 74 -12.37 18.20 10.87
C LYS A 74 -12.42 19.68 10.47
N LYS A 75 -11.28 20.29 10.15
CA LYS A 75 -11.19 21.69 9.71
C LYS A 75 -11.82 21.93 8.33
N HIS A 76 -11.87 20.89 7.48
CA HIS A 76 -12.38 20.94 6.11
C HIS A 76 -13.60 20.04 5.91
N PHE A 77 -14.34 19.78 6.97
CA PHE A 77 -15.46 18.84 6.94
C PHE A 77 -16.52 19.25 5.92
N GLY A 78 -16.91 18.29 5.08
CA GLY A 78 -17.90 18.50 4.01
C GLY A 78 -17.29 18.86 2.64
N GLU A 79 -15.97 19.07 2.57
CA GLU A 79 -15.24 19.32 1.32
C GLU A 79 -14.33 18.15 0.96
N PRO A 80 -14.13 17.85 -0.33
CA PRO A 80 -13.16 16.85 -0.73
C PRO A 80 -11.74 17.36 -0.47
N ILE A 81 -10.94 16.59 0.25
CA ILE A 81 -9.57 16.92 0.62
C ILE A 81 -8.60 16.26 -0.36
N ASN A 82 -7.58 16.98 -0.81
CA ASN A 82 -6.49 16.36 -1.53
C ASN A 82 -5.66 15.50 -0.56
N ILE A 83 -5.41 14.24 -0.91
CA ILE A 83 -4.67 13.30 -0.06
C ILE A 83 -3.28 13.81 0.34
N ARG A 84 -2.68 14.67 -0.46
CA ARG A 84 -1.39 15.31 -0.16
C ARG A 84 -1.36 16.01 1.22
N HIS A 85 -2.51 16.55 1.65
CA HIS A 85 -2.62 17.19 2.96
C HIS A 85 -2.57 16.21 4.14
N CYS A 86 -2.68 14.92 3.86
CA CYS A 86 -2.56 13.84 4.85
C CYS A 86 -1.14 13.24 4.88
N MET A 87 -0.22 13.70 4.01
CA MET A 87 1.10 13.10 3.80
C MET A 87 2.20 14.03 4.28
N HIS A 88 3.21 13.46 4.95
CA HIS A 88 4.45 14.15 5.32
C HIS A 88 5.60 13.85 4.35
N ASP A 89 5.51 12.76 3.58
CA ASP A 89 6.47 12.37 2.54
C ASP A 89 5.81 12.36 1.17
N ILE A 90 6.48 12.93 0.20
CA ILE A 90 5.99 13.05 -1.18
C ILE A 90 6.51 11.94 -2.11
N ALA A 91 7.27 10.98 -1.61
CA ALA A 91 7.83 9.91 -2.42
C ALA A 91 6.75 9.15 -3.20
N LEU A 92 5.62 8.82 -2.56
CA LEU A 92 4.49 8.18 -3.26
C LEU A 92 3.83 9.08 -4.31
N LEU A 93 3.76 10.40 -4.09
CA LEU A 93 3.26 11.35 -5.10
C LEU A 93 4.19 11.41 -6.32
N THR A 94 5.49 11.30 -6.08
CA THR A 94 6.49 11.23 -7.15
C THR A 94 6.39 9.91 -7.91
N ALA A 95 6.26 8.79 -7.19
CA ALA A 95 6.09 7.46 -7.77
C ALA A 95 4.79 7.35 -8.57
N TYR A 96 3.72 7.95 -8.07
CA TYR A 96 2.37 7.86 -8.64
C TYR A 96 1.69 9.24 -8.71
N PRO A 97 1.93 10.03 -9.74
CA PRO A 97 1.31 11.35 -9.90
C PRO A 97 -0.22 11.32 -9.94
N ALA A 98 -0.83 10.16 -10.19
CA ALA A 98 -2.27 9.96 -10.12
C ALA A 98 -2.85 10.31 -8.73
N PHE A 99 -2.06 10.20 -7.65
CA PHE A 99 -2.46 10.61 -6.31
C PHE A 99 -2.81 12.11 -6.22
N GLU A 100 -2.26 12.97 -7.04
CA GLU A 100 -2.62 14.40 -7.04
C GLU A 100 -4.09 14.64 -7.42
N ARG A 101 -4.69 13.71 -8.16
CA ARG A 101 -6.10 13.74 -8.53
C ARG A 101 -7.01 13.13 -7.49
N LEU A 102 -6.44 12.35 -6.55
CA LEU A 102 -7.20 11.64 -5.52
C LEU A 102 -7.90 12.63 -4.59
N ARG A 103 -9.21 12.44 -4.43
CA ARG A 103 -10.06 13.22 -3.54
C ARG A 103 -10.52 12.34 -2.38
N LEU A 104 -10.12 12.75 -1.19
CA LEU A 104 -10.53 12.11 0.06
C LEU A 104 -11.83 12.72 0.53
N PHE A 105 -12.82 11.87 0.75
CA PHE A 105 -14.10 12.19 1.39
C PHE A 105 -14.13 11.52 2.75
N ALA A 106 -14.47 12.28 3.78
CA ALA A 106 -14.56 11.73 5.13
C ALA A 106 -16.02 11.65 5.59
N LEU A 107 -16.36 10.51 6.19
CA LEU A 107 -17.59 10.31 6.91
C LEU A 107 -17.29 10.10 8.39
N TYR A 108 -18.08 10.69 9.26
CA TYR A 108 -18.07 10.36 10.67
C TYR A 108 -19.04 9.20 10.92
N SER A 109 -18.51 8.03 11.25
CA SER A 109 -19.32 6.85 11.58
C SER A 109 -18.79 6.17 12.83
N PRO A 110 -19.47 6.33 13.97
CA PRO A 110 -19.06 5.66 15.20
C PRO A 110 -19.40 4.16 15.22
N THR A 111 -20.15 3.67 14.23
CA THR A 111 -20.57 2.27 14.15
C THR A 111 -19.59 1.45 13.34
N ARG A 112 -19.15 0.31 13.91
CA ARG A 112 -18.28 -0.67 13.23
C ARG A 112 -18.96 -1.25 12.00
N GLY A 113 -18.23 -1.34 10.87
CA GLY A 113 -18.69 -2.11 9.71
C GLY A 113 -18.17 -1.63 8.36
N PHE A 114 -17.66 -0.41 8.28
CA PHE A 114 -17.08 0.13 7.06
C PHE A 114 -15.92 1.07 7.44
N ALA A 115 -14.74 0.81 6.93
CA ALA A 115 -13.55 1.61 7.23
C ALA A 115 -13.20 2.58 6.11
N GLY A 116 -13.18 2.12 4.86
CA GLY A 116 -12.83 2.93 3.70
C GLY A 116 -13.25 2.28 2.40
N TYR A 117 -13.09 3.02 1.31
CA TYR A 117 -13.33 2.56 -0.05
C TYR A 117 -12.59 3.45 -1.04
N PHE A 118 -11.84 2.85 -1.95
CA PHE A 118 -11.26 3.51 -3.11
C PHE A 118 -12.04 3.15 -4.37
N ASP A 119 -12.40 4.18 -5.15
CA ASP A 119 -13.03 4.03 -6.47
C ASP A 119 -12.05 4.44 -7.58
N PRO A 120 -11.49 3.49 -8.33
CA PRO A 120 -10.55 3.79 -9.40
C PRO A 120 -11.19 4.61 -10.54
N GLY A 121 -12.49 4.48 -10.76
CA GLY A 121 -13.20 5.19 -11.83
C GLY A 121 -13.29 6.70 -11.62
N SER A 122 -13.50 7.13 -10.38
CA SER A 122 -13.61 8.56 -10.02
C SER A 122 -12.35 9.13 -9.40
N TYR A 123 -11.35 8.30 -9.06
CA TYR A 123 -10.23 8.67 -8.18
C TYR A 123 -10.73 9.26 -6.85
N GLY A 124 -11.82 8.70 -6.34
CA GLY A 124 -12.41 9.05 -5.04
C GLY A 124 -12.04 8.04 -3.98
N MET A 125 -11.71 8.53 -2.79
CA MET A 125 -11.48 7.70 -1.61
C MET A 125 -12.41 8.15 -0.49
N LEU A 126 -13.14 7.20 0.09
CA LEU A 126 -13.96 7.45 1.26
C LEU A 126 -13.28 6.85 2.48
N VAL A 127 -13.18 7.62 3.55
CA VAL A 127 -12.63 7.17 4.83
C VAL A 127 -13.65 7.43 5.94
N CYS A 128 -13.92 6.41 6.74
CA CYS A 128 -14.76 6.54 7.92
C CYS A 128 -13.92 6.87 9.15
N MET A 129 -14.24 7.98 9.80
CA MET A 129 -13.59 8.46 11.02
C MET A 129 -14.44 8.16 12.26
N GLY A 130 -13.79 8.23 13.42
CA GLY A 130 -14.48 8.14 14.74
C GLY A 130 -14.84 6.73 15.15
N THR A 131 -14.27 5.71 14.49
CA THR A 131 -14.41 4.33 14.97
C THR A 131 -13.69 4.17 16.30
N ALA A 132 -14.43 3.86 17.35
CA ALA A 132 -13.88 3.58 18.68
C ALA A 132 -13.18 2.21 18.71
N THR A 133 -12.04 2.11 18.03
CA THR A 133 -11.24 0.90 17.98
C THR A 133 -9.76 1.21 18.18
N SER A 134 -9.06 0.31 18.88
CA SER A 134 -7.60 0.37 19.01
C SER A 134 -6.88 -0.37 17.88
N ALA A 135 -7.61 -1.10 17.03
CA ALA A 135 -7.03 -1.82 15.92
C ALA A 135 -6.66 -0.85 14.79
N PHE A 136 -5.38 -0.81 14.43
CA PHE A 136 -4.81 0.17 13.50
C PHE A 136 -5.46 0.13 12.12
N GLU A 137 -5.80 -1.04 11.61
CA GLU A 137 -6.44 -1.21 10.30
C GLU A 137 -7.81 -0.51 10.17
N TYR A 138 -8.39 -0.09 11.30
CA TYR A 138 -9.63 0.70 11.34
C TYR A 138 -9.41 2.15 11.80
N GLN A 139 -8.18 2.55 12.09
CA GLN A 139 -7.82 3.95 12.29
C GLN A 139 -7.66 4.65 10.95
N THR A 140 -7.83 5.95 10.92
CA THR A 140 -7.82 6.73 9.67
C THR A 140 -6.53 6.55 8.87
N GLU A 141 -5.38 6.52 9.52
CA GLU A 141 -4.09 6.25 8.88
C GLU A 141 -4.02 4.84 8.28
N GLY A 142 -4.42 3.81 9.04
CA GLY A 142 -4.44 2.42 8.55
C GLY A 142 -5.39 2.23 7.38
N VAL A 143 -6.56 2.87 7.41
CA VAL A 143 -7.50 2.87 6.28
C VAL A 143 -6.88 3.53 5.06
N LEU A 144 -6.22 4.69 5.22
CA LEU A 144 -5.55 5.36 4.11
C LEU A 144 -4.45 4.50 3.50
N LEU A 145 -3.62 3.84 4.32
CA LEU A 145 -2.59 2.92 3.85
C LEU A 145 -3.19 1.77 3.02
N HIS A 146 -4.28 1.17 3.51
CA HIS A 146 -4.99 0.10 2.83
C HIS A 146 -5.51 0.54 1.45
N GLU A 147 -6.25 1.64 1.41
CA GLU A 147 -6.88 2.14 0.18
C GLU A 147 -5.85 2.67 -0.84
N VAL A 148 -4.77 3.28 -0.35
CA VAL A 148 -3.65 3.71 -1.19
C VAL A 148 -2.94 2.52 -1.84
N GLN A 149 -2.84 1.39 -1.15
CA GLN A 149 -2.27 0.19 -1.76
C GLN A 149 -3.13 -0.32 -2.92
N HIS A 150 -4.46 -0.20 -2.85
CA HIS A 150 -5.33 -0.52 -3.98
C HIS A 150 -5.09 0.38 -5.20
N LEU A 151 -4.81 1.67 -4.99
CA LEU A 151 -4.44 2.55 -6.09
C LEU A 151 -3.09 2.13 -6.72
N ILE A 152 -2.11 1.76 -5.90
CA ILE A 152 -0.82 1.26 -6.39
C ILE A 152 -1.01 -0.04 -7.18
N GLN A 153 -1.85 -0.94 -6.70
CA GLN A 153 -2.20 -2.18 -7.40
C GLN A 153 -2.78 -1.91 -8.79
N GLU A 154 -3.64 -0.90 -8.92
CA GLU A 154 -4.20 -0.47 -10.20
C GLU A 154 -3.12 0.09 -11.13
N GLU A 155 -2.25 0.97 -10.64
CA GLU A 155 -1.19 1.62 -11.42
C GLU A 155 -0.10 0.62 -11.87
N GLU A 156 0.21 -0.39 -11.08
CA GLU A 156 1.25 -1.39 -11.33
C GLU A 156 0.72 -2.69 -11.97
N ASP A 157 -0.59 -2.77 -12.21
CA ASP A 157 -1.27 -3.99 -12.65
C ASP A 157 -1.05 -5.17 -11.69
N PHE A 158 -0.91 -4.94 -10.39
CA PHE A 158 -0.81 -5.99 -9.38
C PHE A 158 -2.14 -6.75 -9.25
N ALA A 159 -2.08 -7.88 -8.54
CA ALA A 159 -3.31 -8.59 -8.18
C ALA A 159 -4.27 -7.65 -7.44
N ARG A 160 -5.53 -7.64 -7.89
CA ARG A 160 -6.57 -6.73 -7.36
C ARG A 160 -7.18 -7.21 -6.07
N GLY A 161 -7.66 -6.27 -5.29
CA GLY A 161 -8.68 -6.47 -4.28
C GLY A 161 -10.06 -6.72 -4.87
N GLY A 162 -11.09 -6.56 -4.08
CA GLY A 162 -12.46 -6.77 -4.55
C GLY A 162 -13.53 -6.28 -3.59
N SER A 163 -14.78 -6.58 -3.91
CA SER A 163 -15.90 -6.20 -3.07
C SER A 163 -15.99 -7.09 -1.83
N SER A 164 -16.27 -6.50 -0.67
CA SER A 164 -16.56 -7.21 0.58
C SER A 164 -17.77 -8.16 0.49
N LYS A 165 -18.56 -8.06 -0.58
CA LYS A 165 -19.65 -9.00 -0.89
C LYS A 165 -19.15 -10.29 -1.54
N ASP A 166 -17.93 -10.34 -2.07
CA ASP A 166 -17.34 -11.58 -2.59
C ASP A 166 -16.98 -12.49 -1.41
N ARG A 167 -17.42 -13.73 -1.44
CA ARG A 167 -17.10 -14.75 -0.42
C ARG A 167 -15.59 -15.01 -0.30
N ARG A 168 -14.83 -14.69 -1.35
CA ARG A 168 -13.37 -14.83 -1.40
C ARG A 168 -12.63 -13.59 -0.91
N TYR A 169 -13.33 -12.50 -0.60
CA TYR A 169 -12.76 -11.18 -0.27
C TYR A 169 -11.51 -11.27 0.60
N HIS A 170 -11.59 -11.94 1.76
CA HIS A 170 -10.46 -12.08 2.67
C HIS A 170 -9.25 -12.83 2.10
N ARG A 171 -9.43 -13.51 0.97
CA ARG A 171 -8.41 -14.31 0.29
C ARG A 171 -8.01 -13.75 -1.06
N LEU A 172 -8.57 -12.64 -1.50
CA LEU A 172 -8.11 -11.95 -2.69
C LEU A 172 -6.71 -11.40 -2.45
N ALA A 173 -5.77 -11.68 -3.34
CA ALA A 173 -4.37 -11.33 -3.15
C ALA A 173 -4.16 -9.83 -2.93
N GLY A 174 -4.90 -8.98 -3.63
CA GLY A 174 -4.85 -7.53 -3.43
C GLY A 174 -5.35 -7.10 -2.05
N GLU A 175 -6.39 -7.76 -1.50
CA GLU A 175 -6.88 -7.48 -0.15
C GLU A 175 -5.89 -7.95 0.93
N VAL A 176 -5.27 -9.13 0.72
CA VAL A 176 -4.23 -9.65 1.61
C VAL A 176 -3.04 -8.68 1.64
N GLU A 177 -2.63 -8.19 0.47
CA GLU A 177 -1.54 -7.20 0.35
C GLU A 177 -1.88 -5.89 1.08
N ALA A 178 -3.07 -5.34 0.84
CA ALA A 178 -3.49 -4.09 1.47
C ALA A 178 -3.57 -4.21 3.02
N ARG A 179 -4.04 -5.35 3.55
CA ARG A 179 -4.01 -5.61 5.00
C ARG A 179 -2.58 -5.82 5.51
N ASN A 180 -1.71 -6.46 4.73
CA ASN A 180 -0.33 -6.71 5.12
C ASN A 180 0.46 -5.41 5.31
N ILE A 181 0.19 -4.37 4.53
CA ILE A 181 0.75 -3.03 4.73
C ILE A 181 0.48 -2.53 6.16
N CYS A 182 -0.75 -2.67 6.65
CA CYS A 182 -1.11 -2.26 8.01
C CYS A 182 -0.35 -3.07 9.09
N ILE A 183 -0.15 -4.37 8.86
CA ILE A 183 0.62 -5.23 9.77
C ILE A 183 2.09 -4.79 9.77
N ARG A 184 2.66 -4.53 8.60
CA ARG A 184 4.05 -4.14 8.44
C ARG A 184 4.35 -2.74 8.96
N HIS A 185 3.37 -1.86 9.05
CA HIS A 185 3.53 -0.52 9.63
C HIS A 185 4.23 -0.54 11.00
N PHE A 186 4.06 -1.60 11.79
CA PHE A 186 4.63 -1.73 13.14
C PHE A 186 6.00 -2.44 13.18
N LEU A 187 6.55 -2.81 12.04
CA LEU A 187 7.87 -3.44 11.99
C LEU A 187 8.99 -2.41 12.19
N THR A 188 10.09 -2.84 12.79
CA THR A 188 11.33 -2.04 12.80
C THR A 188 12.00 -2.05 11.44
N THR A 189 12.92 -1.12 11.19
CA THR A 189 13.71 -1.06 9.95
C THR A 189 14.44 -2.38 9.66
N GLU A 190 15.01 -3.02 10.68
CA GLU A 190 15.62 -4.34 10.55
C GLU A 190 14.61 -5.39 10.14
N GLN A 191 13.44 -5.42 10.78
CA GLN A 191 12.39 -6.38 10.47
C GLN A 191 11.85 -6.20 9.04
N HIS A 192 11.71 -4.97 8.54
CA HIS A 192 11.34 -4.70 7.14
C HIS A 192 12.33 -5.29 6.17
N ARG A 193 13.63 -5.17 6.49
CA ARG A 193 14.71 -5.67 5.65
C ARG A 193 14.76 -7.21 5.65
N GLU A 194 14.52 -7.83 6.79
CA GLU A 194 14.69 -9.29 6.98
C GLU A 194 13.44 -10.09 6.60
N LYS A 195 12.24 -9.58 6.91
CA LYS A 195 11.00 -10.33 6.68
C LYS A 195 10.49 -10.16 5.27
N LEU A 196 10.22 -11.27 4.60
CA LEU A 196 9.51 -11.27 3.33
C LEU A 196 8.06 -10.78 3.51
N TYR A 197 7.47 -10.33 2.43
CA TYR A 197 6.04 -10.07 2.31
C TYR A 197 5.19 -11.25 2.84
N SER A 198 5.54 -12.46 2.40
CA SER A 198 4.85 -13.70 2.77
C SER A 198 4.93 -14.06 4.25
N ASP A 199 5.93 -13.54 4.98
CA ASP A 199 6.13 -13.86 6.42
C ASP A 199 5.15 -13.08 7.32
N THR A 200 4.53 -12.02 6.83
CA THR A 200 3.68 -11.13 7.63
C THR A 200 2.22 -11.11 7.19
N GLN A 201 1.89 -11.69 6.05
CA GLN A 201 0.52 -11.71 5.54
C GLN A 201 -0.39 -12.68 6.34
N ASP A 202 -1.64 -12.31 6.48
CA ASP A 202 -2.66 -13.05 7.24
C ASP A 202 -3.18 -14.31 6.51
N VAL A 203 -3.00 -14.37 5.18
CA VAL A 203 -3.39 -15.51 4.34
C VAL A 203 -2.19 -16.00 3.53
N PRO A 204 -1.73 -17.26 3.73
CA PRO A 204 -0.62 -17.82 2.96
C PRO A 204 -0.87 -17.83 1.44
N ASP A 205 0.17 -17.63 0.63
CA ASP A 205 0.11 -17.54 -0.85
C ASP A 205 -0.75 -18.64 -1.48
N LYS A 206 -0.53 -19.89 -1.12
CA LYS A 206 -1.29 -21.06 -1.64
C LYS A 206 -2.79 -21.03 -1.39
N ARG A 207 -3.27 -20.11 -0.55
CA ARG A 207 -4.69 -19.94 -0.19
C ARG A 207 -5.28 -18.68 -0.80
N GLN A 208 -4.49 -17.85 -1.44
CA GLN A 208 -4.94 -16.62 -2.06
C GLN A 208 -5.53 -16.86 -3.44
N PHE A 209 -6.41 -15.96 -3.85
CA PHE A 209 -6.94 -15.88 -5.20
C PHE A 209 -6.35 -14.65 -5.89
N VAL A 210 -5.63 -14.88 -6.99
CA VAL A 210 -5.07 -13.82 -7.82
C VAL A 210 -6.12 -13.41 -8.84
N LEU A 211 -6.53 -12.14 -8.79
CA LEU A 211 -7.39 -11.51 -9.80
C LEU A 211 -6.55 -10.48 -10.56
N PHE A 212 -6.48 -10.63 -11.87
CA PHE A 212 -5.90 -9.62 -12.77
C PHE A 212 -6.98 -8.74 -13.37
N GLN A 213 -6.54 -7.61 -13.96
CA GLN A 213 -7.41 -6.69 -14.71
C GLN A 213 -7.96 -7.35 -15.97
#